data_b239c6d98122a398929ddcf5e6d59c2f
#
_entry.id   b239c6d98122a398929ddcf5e6d59c2f
#
_cell.length_a   1.000
_cell.length_b   1.000
_cell.length_c   1.000
_cell.angle_alpha   90.00
_cell.angle_beta   90.00
_cell.angle_gamma   90.00
#
_symmetry.space_group_name_H-M   'P 1'
#
loop_
_entity.id
_entity.type
_entity.pdbx_description
1 polymer ?
#
loop_
_entity_poly.entity_id
_entity_poly.type
_entity_poly.pdbx_seq_one_letter_code
_entity_poly.pdbx_strand_id
1 'polypeptide(L)'
;VEELCEVALRVGIRFEYSSTVADIVTKSGSATGVVTTAGSFFRADAVISNADPGAIHRLTEGNAGRELKPEQRSMSGFVMLIGLNKKLQGLRHHTVCFSDDYDREFSQIFSERKFPDDPTVYVNVPSITDPSMAPVGGESVFVMANAPADTAPWTPEFEAEAVRRVRERLAKSGMPDFFVDARFIDCWTPAWLESEYSTP
;
A
#
# COMPACT_ATOMS: atom_id res chain seq x y z
N VAL A 1 -8.38 8.68 14.45
CA VAL A 1 -8.93 9.29 13.22
C VAL A 1 -10.19 10.09 13.53
N GLU A 2 -11.16 9.51 14.27
CA GLU A 2 -12.45 10.15 14.59
C GLU A 2 -12.29 11.50 15.27
N GLU A 3 -11.45 11.59 16.32
CA GLU A 3 -11.18 12.85 17.02
C GLU A 3 -10.60 13.95 16.10
N LEU A 4 -9.74 13.58 15.13
CA LEU A 4 -9.23 14.52 14.13
C LEU A 4 -10.33 15.01 13.19
N CYS A 5 -11.24 14.14 12.78
CA CYS A 5 -12.41 14.52 11.97
C CYS A 5 -13.31 15.48 12.74
N GLU A 6 -13.56 15.24 14.03
CA GLU A 6 -14.35 16.15 14.86
C GLU A 6 -13.70 17.53 14.99
N VAL A 7 -12.38 17.59 15.20
CA VAL A 7 -11.66 18.88 15.23
C VAL A 7 -11.77 19.60 13.90
N ALA A 8 -11.59 18.89 12.79
CA ALA A 8 -11.71 19.45 11.45
C ALA A 8 -13.10 20.02 11.19
N LEU A 9 -14.16 19.30 11.55
CA LEU A 9 -15.54 19.79 11.43
C LEU A 9 -15.77 21.06 12.27
N ARG A 10 -15.24 21.14 13.49
CA ARG A 10 -15.36 22.31 14.37
C ARG A 10 -14.71 23.57 13.78
N VAL A 11 -13.65 23.44 13.00
CA VAL A 11 -12.99 24.55 12.31
C VAL A 11 -13.56 24.80 10.91
N GLY A 12 -14.67 24.14 10.55
CA GLY A 12 -15.42 24.41 9.32
C GLY A 12 -14.95 23.62 8.09
N ILE A 13 -14.13 22.58 8.27
CA ILE A 13 -13.76 21.66 7.18
C ILE A 13 -14.98 20.82 6.82
N ARG A 14 -15.20 20.62 5.52
CA ARG A 14 -16.19 19.70 4.98
C ARG A 14 -15.50 18.49 4.40
N PHE A 15 -16.06 17.32 4.64
CA PHE A 15 -15.61 16.05 4.07
C PHE A 15 -16.59 15.63 2.98
N GLU A 16 -16.07 15.39 1.78
CA GLU A 16 -16.83 14.85 0.66
C GLU A 16 -16.30 13.44 0.36
N TYR A 17 -16.95 12.45 0.93
CA TYR A 17 -16.61 11.04 0.72
C TYR A 17 -17.18 10.52 -0.59
N SER A 18 -16.64 9.40 -1.09
CA SER A 18 -17.06 8.78 -2.36
C SER A 18 -17.03 9.75 -3.55
N SER A 19 -16.11 10.70 -3.51
CA SER A 19 -16.01 11.81 -4.46
C SER A 19 -14.65 11.79 -5.13
N THR A 20 -14.43 10.85 -6.05
CA THR A 20 -13.17 10.72 -6.79
C THR A 20 -12.94 11.96 -7.66
N VAL A 21 -11.81 12.63 -7.47
CA VAL A 21 -11.39 13.77 -8.30
C VAL A 21 -10.92 13.26 -9.64
N ALA A 22 -11.51 13.79 -10.72
CA ALA A 22 -11.15 13.47 -12.09
C ALA A 22 -10.15 14.47 -12.68
N ASP A 23 -10.21 15.74 -12.25
CA ASP A 23 -9.36 16.81 -12.81
C ASP A 23 -9.19 17.97 -11.82
N ILE A 24 -8.02 18.60 -11.87
CA ILE A 24 -7.72 19.87 -11.20
C ILE A 24 -7.83 20.98 -12.23
N VAL A 25 -8.91 21.76 -12.16
CA VAL A 25 -9.18 22.82 -13.12
C VAL A 25 -8.23 23.98 -12.90
N THR A 26 -7.54 24.37 -13.97
CA THR A 26 -6.62 25.53 -13.96
C THR A 26 -7.11 26.62 -14.90
N LYS A 27 -6.86 27.88 -14.52
CA LYS A 27 -7.08 29.05 -15.36
C LYS A 27 -5.90 30.00 -15.24
N SER A 28 -5.33 30.37 -16.35
CA SER A 28 -4.16 31.29 -16.39
C SER A 28 -3.00 30.84 -15.47
N GLY A 29 -2.75 29.52 -15.39
CA GLY A 29 -1.68 28.94 -14.58
C GLY A 29 -1.99 28.79 -13.08
N SER A 30 -3.21 29.06 -12.65
CA SER A 30 -3.64 28.92 -11.25
C SER A 30 -4.78 27.90 -11.13
N ALA A 31 -4.74 27.06 -10.10
CA ALA A 31 -5.85 26.17 -9.79
C ALA A 31 -7.09 27.00 -9.38
N THR A 32 -8.25 26.60 -9.87
CA THR A 32 -9.53 27.26 -9.58
C THR A 32 -10.55 26.33 -8.92
N GLY A 33 -10.23 25.06 -8.83
CA GLY A 33 -11.06 24.04 -8.21
C GLY A 33 -10.77 22.65 -8.74
N VAL A 34 -11.62 21.72 -8.40
CA VAL A 34 -11.56 20.32 -8.85
C VAL A 34 -12.89 19.87 -9.43
N VAL A 35 -12.85 18.93 -10.37
CA VAL A 35 -14.01 18.24 -10.92
C VAL A 35 -13.95 16.78 -10.47
N THR A 36 -15.06 16.22 -10.03
CA THR A 36 -15.18 14.80 -9.69
C THR A 36 -15.59 13.97 -10.92
N THR A 37 -15.40 12.67 -10.84
CA THR A 37 -15.88 11.71 -11.86
C THR A 37 -17.40 11.76 -12.06
N ALA A 38 -18.15 12.22 -11.05
CA ALA A 38 -19.59 12.46 -11.12
C ALA A 38 -19.96 13.82 -11.78
N GLY A 39 -18.96 14.61 -12.21
CA GLY A 39 -19.17 15.91 -12.87
C GLY A 39 -19.42 17.07 -11.91
N SER A 40 -19.31 16.87 -10.60
CA SER A 40 -19.45 17.96 -9.63
C SER A 40 -18.19 18.83 -9.61
N PHE A 41 -18.37 20.16 -9.65
CA PHE A 41 -17.27 21.12 -9.55
C PHE A 41 -17.21 21.75 -8.16
N PHE A 42 -16.04 21.66 -7.51
CA PHE A 42 -15.75 22.33 -6.25
C PHE A 42 -14.75 23.45 -6.49
N ARG A 43 -15.23 24.69 -6.34
CA ARG A 43 -14.39 25.88 -6.46
C ARG A 43 -13.42 25.97 -5.28
N ALA A 44 -12.16 26.30 -5.55
CA ALA A 44 -11.14 26.56 -4.55
C ALA A 44 -10.12 27.59 -5.07
N ASP A 45 -9.56 28.38 -4.15
CA ASP A 45 -8.49 29.35 -4.45
C ASP A 45 -7.12 28.66 -4.44
N ALA A 46 -7.02 27.47 -3.85
CA ALA A 46 -5.85 26.60 -3.87
C ALA A 46 -6.28 25.15 -3.76
N VAL A 47 -5.51 24.24 -4.35
CA VAL A 47 -5.71 22.80 -4.25
C VAL A 47 -4.44 22.18 -3.66
N ILE A 48 -4.61 21.44 -2.55
CA ILE A 48 -3.55 20.65 -1.93
C ILE A 48 -3.86 19.18 -2.23
N SER A 49 -2.95 18.50 -2.91
CA SER A 49 -3.11 17.09 -3.22
C SER A 49 -2.17 16.25 -2.36
N ASN A 50 -2.72 15.21 -1.73
CA ASN A 50 -1.98 14.13 -1.07
C ASN A 50 -2.01 12.84 -1.89
N ALA A 51 -2.42 12.90 -3.16
CA ALA A 51 -2.33 11.79 -4.08
C ALA A 51 -0.85 11.53 -4.46
N ASP A 52 -0.57 10.32 -4.91
CA ASP A 52 0.76 9.98 -5.45
C ASP A 52 1.17 10.96 -6.56
N PRO A 53 2.45 11.36 -6.65
CA PRO A 53 2.94 12.26 -7.71
C PRO A 53 2.60 11.81 -9.13
N GLY A 54 2.60 10.49 -9.39
CA GLY A 54 2.18 9.92 -10.67
C GLY A 54 0.69 10.11 -10.94
N ALA A 55 -0.16 10.14 -9.90
CA ALA A 55 -1.58 10.43 -10.04
C ALA A 55 -1.83 11.92 -10.33
N ILE A 56 -1.08 12.83 -9.71
CA ILE A 56 -1.23 14.27 -9.94
C ILE A 56 -1.00 14.64 -11.40
N HIS A 57 -0.05 13.99 -12.06
CA HIS A 57 0.19 14.21 -13.50
C HIS A 57 -1.07 13.95 -14.35
N ARG A 58 -1.85 12.92 -13.99
CA ARG A 58 -3.11 12.58 -14.68
C ARG A 58 -4.24 13.56 -14.35
N LEU A 59 -4.20 14.20 -13.18
CA LEU A 59 -5.22 15.16 -12.70
C LEU A 59 -5.01 16.58 -13.20
N THR A 60 -3.92 16.89 -13.87
CA THR A 60 -3.59 18.23 -14.34
C THR A 60 -3.31 18.20 -15.85
N GLU A 61 -4.32 18.34 -16.70
CA GLU A 61 -4.23 18.38 -18.17
C GLU A 61 -2.79 18.58 -18.73
N GLY A 62 -1.95 17.57 -18.65
CA GLY A 62 -0.65 17.47 -19.33
C GLY A 62 0.45 18.46 -18.96
N ASN A 63 0.25 19.41 -18.04
CA ASN A 63 1.17 20.52 -17.84
C ASN A 63 1.78 20.71 -16.45
N ALA A 64 1.28 20.09 -15.42
CA ALA A 64 1.74 20.36 -14.04
C ALA A 64 2.52 19.20 -13.41
N GLY A 65 2.51 18.03 -13.99
CA GLY A 65 3.26 16.87 -13.51
C GLY A 65 4.09 16.23 -14.61
N ARG A 66 5.33 15.93 -14.31
CA ARG A 66 6.16 15.10 -15.19
C ARG A 66 5.82 13.64 -14.88
N GLU A 67 5.46 12.87 -15.90
CA GLU A 67 5.37 11.42 -15.76
C GLU A 67 6.68 10.88 -15.19
N LEU A 68 6.61 10.20 -14.07
CA LEU A 68 7.78 9.60 -13.45
C LEU A 68 8.24 8.42 -14.32
N LYS A 69 9.48 8.48 -14.75
CA LYS A 69 10.10 7.33 -15.41
C LYS A 69 10.21 6.18 -14.40
N PRO A 70 10.20 4.92 -14.84
CA PRO A 70 10.37 3.77 -13.97
C PRO A 70 11.55 3.90 -12.99
N GLU A 71 12.68 4.44 -13.43
CA GLU A 71 13.89 4.61 -12.62
C GLU A 71 13.76 5.69 -11.52
N GLN A 72 12.72 6.50 -11.60
CA GLN A 72 12.43 7.57 -10.62
C GLN A 72 11.38 7.16 -9.59
N ARG A 73 10.79 5.97 -9.75
CA ARG A 73 9.82 5.43 -8.81
C ARG A 73 10.55 4.78 -7.63
N SER A 74 9.98 4.91 -6.44
CA SER A 74 10.38 4.11 -5.28
C SER A 74 9.99 2.65 -5.48
N MET A 75 10.37 1.79 -4.57
CA MET A 75 9.82 0.44 -4.50
C MET A 75 8.35 0.49 -4.10
N SER A 76 7.62 -0.54 -4.49
CA SER A 76 6.26 -0.87 -4.07
C SER A 76 6.30 -1.98 -3.01
N GLY A 77 5.15 -2.51 -2.65
CA GLY A 77 5.01 -3.61 -1.70
C GLY A 77 4.13 -4.74 -2.24
N PHE A 78 4.49 -5.95 -1.87
CA PHE A 78 3.60 -7.09 -1.92
C PHE A 78 3.05 -7.31 -0.52
N VAL A 79 1.74 -7.15 -0.32
CA VAL A 79 1.08 -7.16 0.99
C VAL A 79 0.19 -8.37 1.10
N MET A 80 0.18 -9.00 2.28
CA MET A 80 -0.77 -10.05 2.62
C MET A 80 -1.48 -9.70 3.93
N LEU A 81 -2.80 -9.72 3.90
CA LEU A 81 -3.65 -9.62 5.07
C LEU A 81 -4.11 -11.02 5.46
N ILE A 82 -3.77 -11.43 6.66
CA ILE A 82 -4.03 -12.80 7.13
C ILE A 82 -4.87 -12.75 8.40
N GLY A 83 -6.03 -13.35 8.37
CA GLY A 83 -6.88 -13.53 9.55
C GLY A 83 -6.74 -14.94 10.12
N LEU A 84 -6.45 -15.05 11.42
CA LEU A 84 -6.29 -16.32 12.10
C LEU A 84 -7.41 -16.55 13.12
N ASN A 85 -7.83 -17.82 13.29
CA ASN A 85 -8.80 -18.23 14.29
C ASN A 85 -8.15 -18.58 15.66
N LYS A 86 -6.86 -18.26 15.82
CA LYS A 86 -6.12 -18.55 17.06
C LYS A 86 -5.17 -17.42 17.42
N LYS A 87 -4.86 -17.32 18.70
CA LYS A 87 -3.80 -16.45 19.20
C LYS A 87 -2.42 -17.05 18.92
N LEU A 88 -1.49 -16.22 18.50
CA LEU A 88 -0.10 -16.57 18.31
C LEU A 88 0.73 -16.18 19.54
N GLN A 89 1.61 -17.07 19.97
CA GLN A 89 2.48 -16.82 21.12
C GLN A 89 3.87 -16.36 20.65
N GLY A 90 4.52 -15.49 21.45
CA GLY A 90 5.89 -15.09 21.24
C GLY A 90 6.10 -14.04 20.14
N LEU A 91 5.04 -13.54 19.50
CA LEU A 91 5.14 -12.47 18.53
C LEU A 91 5.19 -11.09 19.18
N ARG A 92 5.77 -10.14 18.43
CA ARG A 92 5.75 -8.70 18.74
C ARG A 92 4.77 -7.99 17.81
N HIS A 93 4.34 -6.80 18.19
CA HIS A 93 3.51 -5.94 17.33
C HIS A 93 4.18 -5.70 15.98
N HIS A 94 5.47 -5.43 15.97
CA HIS A 94 6.28 -5.23 14.77
C HIS A 94 7.47 -6.18 14.76
N THR A 95 7.70 -6.84 13.63
CA THR A 95 8.87 -7.69 13.40
C THR A 95 9.36 -7.48 11.98
N VAL A 96 10.68 -7.41 11.78
CA VAL A 96 11.31 -7.39 10.46
C VAL A 96 12.21 -8.62 10.33
N CYS A 97 12.00 -9.39 9.30
CA CYS A 97 12.83 -10.53 8.90
C CYS A 97 13.66 -10.12 7.70
N PHE A 98 14.91 -9.74 7.92
CA PHE A 98 15.80 -9.28 6.83
C PHE A 98 16.19 -10.43 5.90
N SER A 99 16.38 -10.11 4.61
CA SER A 99 17.03 -10.99 3.66
C SER A 99 18.46 -11.33 4.11
N ASP A 100 18.99 -12.44 3.62
CA ASP A 100 20.38 -12.83 3.94
C ASP A 100 21.40 -11.96 3.17
N ASP A 101 20.98 -11.38 2.02
CA ASP A 101 21.79 -10.46 1.20
C ASP A 101 20.92 -9.24 0.79
N TYR A 102 21.02 -8.20 1.61
CA TYR A 102 20.22 -6.97 1.45
C TYR A 102 20.58 -6.19 0.18
N ASP A 103 21.86 -6.17 -0.19
CA ASP A 103 22.32 -5.50 -1.42
C ASP A 103 21.80 -6.23 -2.66
N ARG A 104 21.75 -7.56 -2.62
CA ARG A 104 21.16 -8.38 -3.67
C ARG A 104 19.67 -8.14 -3.80
N GLU A 105 18.92 -8.06 -2.69
CA GLU A 105 17.50 -7.73 -2.68
C GLU A 105 17.24 -6.41 -3.41
N PHE A 106 17.98 -5.35 -3.06
CA PHE A 106 17.82 -4.04 -3.68
C PHE A 106 18.23 -4.02 -5.15
N SER A 107 19.28 -4.74 -5.53
CA SER A 107 19.64 -4.93 -6.94
C SER A 107 18.50 -5.57 -7.74
N GLN A 108 17.84 -6.57 -7.17
CA GLN A 108 16.70 -7.23 -7.81
C GLN A 108 15.52 -6.29 -7.98
N ILE A 109 15.19 -5.48 -6.97
CA ILE A 109 14.08 -4.54 -7.00
C ILE A 109 14.35 -3.40 -8.00
N PHE A 110 15.49 -2.72 -7.90
CA PHE A 110 15.72 -1.47 -8.62
C PHE A 110 16.40 -1.66 -9.98
N SER A 111 17.32 -2.63 -10.11
CA SER A 111 18.08 -2.86 -11.35
C SER A 111 17.47 -3.94 -12.23
N GLU A 112 17.12 -5.09 -11.64
CA GLU A 112 16.55 -6.21 -12.38
C GLU A 112 15.03 -6.12 -12.52
N ARG A 113 14.38 -5.24 -11.74
CA ARG A 113 12.94 -4.99 -11.76
C ARG A 113 12.12 -6.26 -11.54
N LYS A 114 12.53 -7.07 -10.59
CA LYS A 114 11.86 -8.32 -10.25
C LYS A 114 11.64 -8.44 -8.74
N PHE A 115 10.65 -9.23 -8.36
CA PHE A 115 10.42 -9.58 -6.96
C PHE A 115 11.64 -10.37 -6.41
N PRO A 116 12.15 -10.02 -5.22
CA PRO A 116 13.37 -10.63 -4.68
C PRO A 116 13.27 -12.14 -4.51
N ASP A 117 14.38 -12.84 -4.75
CA ASP A 117 14.46 -14.28 -4.50
C ASP A 117 14.41 -14.60 -3.00
N ASP A 118 14.94 -13.69 -2.17
CA ASP A 118 14.95 -13.75 -0.71
C ASP A 118 14.55 -12.36 -0.17
N PRO A 119 13.24 -12.07 0.01
CA PRO A 119 12.77 -10.74 0.37
C PRO A 119 12.96 -10.46 1.86
N THR A 120 13.25 -9.21 2.21
CA THR A 120 13.00 -8.68 3.55
C THR A 120 11.49 -8.63 3.78
N VAL A 121 11.03 -9.19 4.89
CA VAL A 121 9.62 -9.29 5.24
C VAL A 121 9.31 -8.55 6.53
N TYR A 122 8.38 -7.63 6.47
CA TYR A 122 7.81 -6.96 7.63
C TYR A 122 6.51 -7.66 8.04
N VAL A 123 6.38 -7.89 9.34
CA VAL A 123 5.18 -8.49 9.96
C VAL A 123 4.65 -7.54 11.02
N ASN A 124 3.36 -7.23 10.94
CA ASN A 124 2.64 -6.46 11.94
C ASN A 124 1.48 -7.29 12.49
N VAL A 125 1.38 -7.37 13.82
CA VAL A 125 0.28 -8.05 14.53
C VAL A 125 -0.35 -7.05 15.51
N PRO A 126 -1.23 -6.16 15.04
CA PRO A 126 -1.77 -5.07 15.84
C PRO A 126 -2.60 -5.54 17.02
N SER A 127 -3.23 -6.70 16.91
CA SER A 127 -4.04 -7.32 17.96
C SER A 127 -3.27 -7.71 19.25
N ILE A 128 -1.92 -7.70 19.19
CA ILE A 128 -1.07 -7.85 20.40
C ILE A 128 -1.19 -6.62 21.30
N THR A 129 -1.25 -5.43 20.72
CA THR A 129 -1.34 -4.16 21.47
C THR A 129 -2.79 -3.72 21.65
N ASP A 130 -3.61 -3.89 20.63
CA ASP A 130 -5.04 -3.58 20.67
C ASP A 130 -5.88 -4.82 20.31
N PRO A 131 -6.42 -5.54 21.32
CA PRO A 131 -7.20 -6.73 21.08
C PRO A 131 -8.46 -6.51 20.21
N SER A 132 -8.94 -5.26 20.06
CA SER A 132 -10.10 -4.93 19.24
C SER A 132 -9.82 -5.06 17.73
N MET A 133 -8.53 -5.15 17.35
CA MET A 133 -8.10 -5.29 15.96
C MET A 133 -8.25 -6.71 15.39
N ALA A 134 -8.76 -7.65 16.20
CA ALA A 134 -9.09 -9.00 15.76
C ALA A 134 -10.33 -9.52 16.49
N PRO A 135 -11.07 -10.51 15.92
CA PRO A 135 -12.12 -11.21 16.64
C PRO A 135 -11.58 -11.89 17.90
N VAL A 136 -12.46 -12.10 18.88
CA VAL A 136 -12.09 -12.79 20.14
C VAL A 136 -11.48 -14.16 19.83
N GLY A 137 -10.28 -14.40 20.36
CA GLY A 137 -9.52 -15.64 20.13
C GLY A 137 -8.75 -15.72 18.81
N GLY A 138 -8.90 -14.71 17.94
CA GLY A 138 -8.19 -14.62 16.67
C GLY A 138 -7.01 -13.65 16.67
N GLU A 139 -6.27 -13.60 15.58
CA GLU A 139 -5.22 -12.61 15.28
C GLU A 139 -5.44 -11.98 13.92
N SER A 140 -5.04 -10.71 13.80
CA SER A 140 -4.89 -9.99 12.55
C SER A 140 -3.40 -9.85 12.25
N VAL A 141 -2.96 -10.36 11.12
CA VAL A 141 -1.55 -10.32 10.71
C VAL A 141 -1.44 -9.61 9.36
N PHE A 142 -0.64 -8.56 9.33
CA PHE A 142 -0.24 -7.87 8.13
C PHE A 142 1.20 -8.28 7.80
N VAL A 143 1.42 -8.76 6.60
CA VAL A 143 2.75 -9.17 6.09
C VAL A 143 3.05 -8.35 4.84
N MET A 144 4.25 -7.77 4.76
CA MET A 144 4.67 -7.00 3.60
C MET A 144 6.10 -7.35 3.21
N ALA A 145 6.33 -7.54 1.92
CA ALA A 145 7.65 -7.62 1.33
C ALA A 145 7.84 -6.48 0.32
N ASN A 146 9.08 -5.99 0.20
CA ASN A 146 9.42 -5.01 -0.82
C ASN A 146 9.27 -5.61 -2.21
N ALA A 147 8.71 -4.86 -3.14
CA ALA A 147 8.49 -5.26 -4.53
C ALA A 147 8.87 -4.14 -5.49
N PRO A 148 9.25 -4.43 -6.74
CA PRO A 148 9.45 -3.39 -7.74
C PRO A 148 8.12 -2.68 -8.03
N ALA A 149 8.19 -1.36 -8.22
CA ALA A 149 7.04 -0.53 -8.62
C ALA A 149 6.67 -0.69 -10.09
N ASP A 150 7.19 -1.68 -10.75
CA ASP A 150 6.90 -1.98 -12.15
C ASP A 150 5.78 -2.97 -12.29
N THR A 151 5.03 -2.71 -13.32
CA THR A 151 3.85 -3.42 -13.76
C THR A 151 4.17 -4.67 -14.59
N ALA A 152 5.18 -5.46 -14.22
CA ALA A 152 5.20 -6.82 -14.71
C ALA A 152 3.87 -7.47 -14.31
N PRO A 153 3.17 -8.15 -15.22
CA PRO A 153 1.87 -8.73 -14.89
C PRO A 153 2.01 -9.71 -13.73
N TRP A 154 1.32 -9.42 -12.65
CA TRP A 154 1.19 -10.33 -11.52
C TRP A 154 0.19 -11.42 -11.91
N THR A 155 0.71 -12.48 -12.53
CA THR A 155 -0.10 -13.68 -12.81
C THR A 155 -0.34 -14.46 -11.52
N PRO A 156 -1.38 -15.29 -11.44
CA PRO A 156 -1.61 -16.16 -10.27
C PRO A 156 -0.40 -17.01 -9.91
N GLU A 157 0.37 -17.48 -10.90
CA GLU A 157 1.58 -18.27 -10.71
C GLU A 157 2.70 -17.43 -10.08
N PHE A 158 2.84 -16.17 -10.52
CA PHE A 158 3.84 -15.26 -9.96
C PHE A 158 3.48 -14.86 -8.53
N GLU A 159 2.20 -14.61 -8.25
CA GLU A 159 1.72 -14.34 -6.90
C GLU A 159 1.98 -15.52 -5.96
N ALA A 160 1.67 -16.76 -6.40
CA ALA A 160 1.95 -17.97 -5.64
C ALA A 160 3.44 -18.15 -5.35
N GLU A 161 4.31 -17.79 -6.30
CA GLU A 161 5.76 -17.81 -6.12
C GLU A 161 6.21 -16.73 -5.10
N ALA A 162 5.65 -15.53 -5.15
CA ALA A 162 5.94 -14.46 -4.17
C ALA A 162 5.52 -14.89 -2.76
N VAL A 163 4.34 -15.46 -2.60
CA VAL A 163 3.86 -16.05 -1.33
C VAL A 163 4.83 -17.12 -0.84
N ARG A 164 5.30 -18.03 -1.71
CA ARG A 164 6.27 -19.07 -1.35
C ARG A 164 7.57 -18.47 -0.79
N ARG A 165 8.15 -17.48 -1.48
CA ARG A 165 9.39 -16.80 -1.05
C ARG A 165 9.24 -16.09 0.29
N VAL A 166 8.11 -15.41 0.50
CA VAL A 166 7.81 -14.77 1.78
C VAL A 166 7.71 -15.82 2.90
N ARG A 167 6.99 -16.93 2.67
CA ARG A 167 6.90 -18.02 3.66
C ARG A 167 8.26 -18.63 3.99
N GLU A 168 9.11 -18.83 2.99
CA GLU A 168 10.49 -19.33 3.20
C GLU A 168 11.32 -18.38 4.05
N ARG A 169 11.24 -17.06 3.78
CA ARG A 169 11.94 -16.05 4.61
C ARG A 169 11.43 -16.06 6.05
N LEU A 170 10.12 -16.09 6.25
CA LEU A 170 9.52 -16.17 7.58
C LEU A 170 9.97 -17.43 8.32
N ALA A 171 9.95 -18.59 7.67
CA ALA A 171 10.40 -19.84 8.26
C ALA A 171 11.89 -19.81 8.64
N LYS A 172 12.77 -19.30 7.78
CA LYS A 172 14.20 -19.10 8.07
C LYS A 172 14.43 -18.19 9.29
N SER A 173 13.52 -17.24 9.51
CA SER A 173 13.58 -16.31 10.64
C SER A 173 12.93 -16.86 11.91
N GLY A 174 12.49 -18.11 11.91
CA GLY A 174 11.84 -18.76 13.06
C GLY A 174 10.41 -18.27 13.34
N MET A 175 9.78 -17.60 12.37
CA MET A 175 8.40 -17.15 12.49
C MET A 175 7.43 -18.34 12.35
N PRO A 176 6.27 -18.30 13.03
CA PRO A 176 5.25 -19.30 12.84
C PRO A 176 4.69 -19.23 11.41
N ASP A 177 4.23 -20.37 10.91
CA ASP A 177 3.53 -20.40 9.61
C ASP A 177 2.12 -19.82 9.78
N PHE A 178 1.93 -18.57 9.35
CA PHE A 178 0.65 -17.89 9.39
C PHE A 178 -0.37 -18.44 8.40
N PHE A 179 0.07 -19.23 7.43
CA PHE A 179 -0.77 -19.75 6.35
C PHE A 179 -1.50 -21.03 6.77
N VAL A 180 -0.95 -21.76 7.74
CA VAL A 180 -1.63 -22.91 8.33
C VAL A 180 -2.73 -22.39 9.25
N ASP A 181 -3.94 -22.86 9.06
CA ASP A 181 -5.13 -22.45 9.81
C ASP A 181 -5.58 -20.99 9.58
N ALA A 182 -5.10 -20.33 8.54
CA ALA A 182 -5.62 -19.03 8.15
C ALA A 182 -7.11 -19.15 7.77
N ARG A 183 -7.92 -18.25 8.34
CA ARG A 183 -9.34 -18.12 7.99
C ARG A 183 -9.51 -17.49 6.62
N PHE A 184 -8.67 -16.52 6.30
CA PHE A 184 -8.55 -15.89 5.00
C PHE A 184 -7.13 -15.39 4.79
N ILE A 185 -6.74 -15.26 3.54
CA ILE A 185 -5.55 -14.58 3.09
C ILE A 185 -5.97 -13.71 1.92
N ASP A 186 -5.66 -12.44 1.99
CA ASP A 186 -5.91 -11.48 0.92
C ASP A 186 -4.56 -10.88 0.49
N CYS A 187 -4.24 -10.94 -0.81
CA CYS A 187 -2.98 -10.51 -1.36
C CYS A 187 -3.16 -9.23 -2.17
N TRP A 188 -2.37 -8.21 -1.86
CA TRP A 188 -2.33 -6.94 -2.57
C TRP A 188 -0.99 -6.84 -3.29
N THR A 189 -1.04 -6.98 -4.60
CA THR A 189 0.11 -6.84 -5.48
C THR A 189 0.39 -5.38 -5.80
N PRO A 190 1.60 -5.00 -6.28
CA PRO A 190 1.86 -3.66 -6.80
C PRO A 190 0.83 -3.20 -7.84
N ALA A 191 0.42 -4.08 -8.75
CA ALA A 191 -0.60 -3.76 -9.75
C ALA A 191 -1.98 -3.49 -9.13
N TRP A 192 -2.34 -4.24 -8.08
CA TRP A 192 -3.57 -3.98 -7.33
C TRP A 192 -3.49 -2.63 -6.58
N LEU A 193 -2.36 -2.35 -5.92
CA LEU A 193 -2.15 -1.06 -5.23
C LEU A 193 -2.22 0.13 -6.20
N GLU A 194 -1.67 -0.01 -7.40
CA GLU A 194 -1.77 1.03 -8.43
C GLU A 194 -3.22 1.24 -8.88
N SER A 195 -3.98 0.16 -9.09
CA SER A 195 -5.39 0.25 -9.53
C SER A 195 -6.30 0.88 -8.48
N GLU A 196 -6.12 0.54 -7.20
CA GLU A 196 -7.00 1.00 -6.13
C GLU A 196 -6.60 2.37 -5.57
N TYR A 197 -5.30 2.62 -5.43
CA TYR A 197 -4.79 3.82 -4.76
C TYR A 197 -4.02 4.76 -5.68
N SER A 198 -3.87 4.41 -6.96
CA SER A 198 -3.01 5.14 -7.91
C SER A 198 -1.54 5.26 -7.44
N THR A 199 -1.10 4.31 -6.63
CA THR A 199 0.28 4.19 -6.13
C THR A 199 0.91 2.97 -6.78
N PRO A 200 2.02 3.12 -7.52
CA PRO A 200 2.69 1.98 -8.13
C PRO A 200 3.40 1.10 -7.12
#